data_315d5c2a8e00c49575d54b9a65cb15e0
#
_entry.id   315d5c2a8e00c49575d54b9a65cb15e0
#
_cell.length_a   1.000
_cell.length_b   1.000
_cell.length_c   1.000
_cell.angle_alpha   90.00
_cell.angle_beta   90.00
_cell.angle_gamma   90.00
#
_symmetry.space_group_name_H-M   'P 1'
#
loop_
_entity.id
_entity.type
_entity.pdbx_description
1 polymer ?
#
loop_
_entity_poly.entity_id
_entity_poly.type
_entity_poly.pdbx_seq_one_letter_code
_entity_poly.pdbx_strand_id
1 'polypeptide(L)'
;MNKLFTQKRISFSKKKRLKMIKQLLFSLFILSQFSFAQSYGTLRFTTYANDRQSAFSLTFDDGLLTHSENVRPILNQYGFKGTFYVLPPYLTETLPGIWRYGTWPVFQSMAVEGHEIGSHTMRHFDLTSLQWGDVNDDSTLLYELYQSKIFIEQKIPTDKCISLNYPYTLHNSFVDSASSLFYENGRTLEQVPNDSSLSEQEWFGLKAKVVLFDMPRNSVSDDVDELITFLEWTQNSINNRKWGMIIIHDVVPFNQLQELLNQGIYEPITNEWLTSLCDFLWARSIEKEVWVETVGNITRYIKERDEAEYQIVSSSNQLIQVNVSDNLDNTIFNYPLSAYVKIPNEWNYVRTEQNGVIDTLTTIVTDSGRVVLTKVVPDKGILKLTPVTPTAVEDEIQFVDKFELFQNYPNPFNPRTKISWQSPVSSWQTLKVYDVLGNEVATLVDEYKPAGMYNVQFTMHNGQSSSGIYFYQLRVGNFIESKKMILLK
;
A
#
# COMPACT_ATOMS: atom_id res chain seq x y z
N MET A 1 73.21 7.22 -9.07
CA MET A 1 73.17 6.71 -7.69
C MET A 1 72.09 5.66 -7.58
N ASN A 2 72.53 4.40 -7.72
CA ASN A 2 71.65 3.21 -7.61
C ASN A 2 71.50 2.83 -6.14
N LYS A 3 70.29 2.66 -5.64
CA LYS A 3 70.05 1.91 -4.39
C LYS A 3 69.19 0.68 -4.74
N LEU A 4 69.81 -0.46 -4.64
CA LEU A 4 69.23 -1.79 -4.69
C LEU A 4 68.22 -1.98 -3.52
N PHE A 5 67.03 -2.43 -3.88
CA PHE A 5 66.07 -3.05 -2.91
C PHE A 5 66.35 -4.56 -2.91
N THR A 6 66.95 -5.06 -1.84
CA THR A 6 67.11 -6.48 -1.59
C THR A 6 65.81 -7.07 -0.99
N GLN A 7 65.07 -7.86 -1.79
CA GLN A 7 64.01 -8.72 -1.30
C GLN A 7 64.59 -9.84 -0.41
N LYS A 8 64.32 -9.83 0.88
CA LYS A 8 64.54 -10.97 1.75
C LYS A 8 63.50 -12.06 1.45
N ARG A 9 63.93 -13.12 0.78
CA ARG A 9 63.18 -14.38 0.67
C ARG A 9 63.17 -15.07 2.06
N ILE A 10 61.98 -15.15 2.66
CA ILE A 10 61.78 -15.96 3.89
C ILE A 10 61.66 -17.42 3.46
N SER A 11 62.74 -18.20 3.71
CA SER A 11 62.78 -19.64 3.45
C SER A 11 62.24 -20.38 4.67
N PHE A 12 61.02 -20.91 4.56
CA PHE A 12 60.48 -21.82 5.58
C PHE A 12 61.02 -23.25 5.37
N SER A 13 61.43 -23.90 6.50
CA SER A 13 61.89 -25.30 6.46
C SER A 13 60.76 -26.23 5.95
N LYS A 14 61.13 -27.31 5.26
CA LYS A 14 60.18 -28.29 4.68
C LYS A 14 59.15 -28.79 5.70
N LYS A 15 59.53 -28.88 6.97
CA LYS A 15 58.64 -29.28 8.10
C LYS A 15 57.58 -28.20 8.45
N LYS A 16 57.92 -26.91 8.38
CA LYS A 16 56.96 -25.80 8.59
C LYS A 16 55.98 -25.65 7.42
N ARG A 17 56.45 -25.83 6.19
CA ARG A 17 55.57 -25.86 5.00
C ARG A 17 54.57 -27.01 5.06
N LEU A 18 54.99 -28.21 5.46
CA LEU A 18 54.10 -29.37 5.58
C LEU A 18 53.06 -29.20 6.69
N LYS A 19 53.44 -28.54 7.80
CA LYS A 19 52.48 -28.24 8.89
C LYS A 19 51.49 -27.19 8.52
N MET A 20 51.87 -26.14 7.78
CA MET A 20 50.98 -25.11 7.28
C MET A 20 50.03 -25.66 6.20
N ILE A 21 50.52 -26.52 5.30
CA ILE A 21 49.68 -27.18 4.29
C ILE A 21 48.67 -28.14 4.96
N LYS A 22 49.07 -28.88 6.01
CA LYS A 22 48.13 -29.72 6.76
C LYS A 22 47.10 -28.88 7.54
N GLN A 23 47.45 -27.74 8.08
CA GLN A 23 46.50 -26.82 8.72
C GLN A 23 45.58 -26.15 7.72
N LEU A 24 46.08 -25.76 6.53
CA LEU A 24 45.22 -25.24 5.44
C LEU A 24 44.28 -26.31 4.89
N LEU A 25 44.76 -27.54 4.69
CA LEU A 25 43.93 -28.67 4.25
C LEU A 25 42.93 -29.09 5.31
N PHE A 26 43.25 -29.01 6.59
CA PHE A 26 42.31 -29.29 7.69
C PHE A 26 41.28 -28.20 7.83
N SER A 27 41.64 -26.92 7.68
CA SER A 27 40.65 -25.81 7.60
C SER A 27 39.79 -25.86 6.35
N LEU A 28 40.33 -26.24 5.18
CA LEU A 28 39.59 -26.49 3.96
C LEU A 28 38.65 -27.72 4.07
N PHE A 29 39.11 -28.77 4.81
CA PHE A 29 38.28 -29.96 5.07
C PHE A 29 37.15 -29.69 6.05
N ILE A 30 37.35 -28.81 7.04
CA ILE A 30 36.29 -28.34 7.96
C ILE A 30 35.32 -27.43 7.18
N LEU A 31 35.81 -26.60 6.27
CA LEU A 31 34.95 -25.78 5.39
C LEU A 31 34.16 -26.61 4.34
N SER A 32 34.67 -27.79 3.96
CA SER A 32 33.96 -28.69 3.02
C SER A 32 32.91 -29.59 3.69
N GLN A 33 32.86 -29.65 5.03
CA GLN A 33 31.83 -30.37 5.79
C GLN A 33 30.65 -29.49 6.20
N PHE A 34 30.72 -28.17 5.96
CA PHE A 34 29.52 -27.40 5.92
C PHE A 34 28.79 -27.71 4.59
N SER A 35 28.13 -28.86 4.51
CA SER A 35 26.91 -28.99 3.74
C SER A 35 26.13 -27.70 4.02
N PHE A 36 25.83 -26.90 3.01
CA PHE A 36 24.76 -25.93 3.08
C PHE A 36 23.47 -26.73 3.28
N ALA A 37 23.25 -27.26 4.49
CA ALA A 37 21.93 -27.60 4.94
C ALA A 37 21.15 -26.28 4.84
N GLN A 38 20.31 -26.19 3.84
CA GLN A 38 19.42 -25.06 3.64
C GLN A 38 18.63 -24.91 4.94
N SER A 39 19.05 -24.00 5.82
CA SER A 39 18.43 -23.83 7.12
C SER A 39 17.01 -23.32 6.92
N TYR A 40 16.04 -23.99 7.50
CA TYR A 40 14.69 -23.47 7.61
C TYR A 40 14.73 -22.14 8.39
N GLY A 41 13.81 -21.22 8.07
CA GLY A 41 13.81 -19.88 8.64
C GLY A 41 14.58 -18.84 7.82
N THR A 42 15.27 -19.27 6.74
CA THR A 42 15.85 -18.31 5.79
C THR A 42 14.74 -17.44 5.22
N LEU A 43 14.93 -16.11 5.25
CA LEU A 43 13.94 -15.13 4.94
C LEU A 43 14.37 -14.30 3.72
N ARG A 44 13.41 -13.97 2.85
CA ARG A 44 13.58 -13.07 1.72
C ARG A 44 12.40 -12.10 1.66
N PHE A 45 12.65 -10.83 1.87
CA PHE A 45 11.63 -9.79 1.73
C PHE A 45 11.21 -9.65 0.27
N THR A 46 9.93 -9.32 0.06
CA THR A 46 9.40 -9.04 -1.27
C THR A 46 9.64 -7.58 -1.66
N THR A 47 9.73 -7.29 -2.95
CA THR A 47 9.98 -5.93 -3.45
C THR A 47 8.91 -4.95 -2.98
N TYR A 48 7.65 -5.36 -3.08
CA TYR A 48 6.48 -4.62 -2.59
C TYR A 48 5.59 -5.55 -1.76
N ALA A 49 4.70 -4.98 -0.97
CA ALA A 49 3.83 -5.71 -0.07
C ALA A 49 3.03 -6.82 -0.77
N ASN A 50 2.88 -7.97 -0.10
CA ASN A 50 2.18 -9.16 -0.59
C ASN A 50 2.71 -9.71 -1.93
N ASP A 51 4.02 -9.56 -2.17
CA ASP A 51 4.73 -9.98 -3.39
C ASP A 51 4.18 -9.37 -4.69
N ARG A 52 3.72 -8.14 -4.62
CA ARG A 52 3.30 -7.38 -5.79
C ARG A 52 4.49 -6.97 -6.63
N GLN A 53 4.28 -6.86 -7.94
CA GLN A 53 5.36 -6.60 -8.90
C GLN A 53 5.76 -5.12 -8.91
N SER A 54 4.80 -4.22 -8.67
CA SER A 54 4.95 -2.77 -8.72
C SER A 54 4.13 -2.09 -7.63
N ALA A 55 4.31 -0.78 -7.47
CA ALA A 55 3.47 0.05 -6.61
C ALA A 55 2.90 1.25 -7.38
N PHE A 56 1.79 1.82 -6.88
CA PHE A 56 1.19 3.03 -7.42
C PHE A 56 0.58 3.89 -6.32
N SER A 57 0.85 5.21 -6.36
CA SER A 57 0.26 6.18 -5.43
C SER A 57 -0.61 7.20 -6.14
N LEU A 58 -1.83 7.37 -5.64
CA LEU A 58 -2.76 8.40 -6.04
C LEU A 58 -2.56 9.60 -5.11
N THR A 59 -2.09 10.73 -5.64
CA THR A 59 -1.78 11.92 -4.84
C THR A 59 -2.61 13.12 -5.26
N PHE A 60 -3.09 13.88 -4.28
CA PHE A 60 -4.05 14.97 -4.43
C PHE A 60 -3.53 16.21 -3.71
N ASP A 61 -3.39 17.32 -4.43
CA ASP A 61 -2.75 18.52 -3.95
C ASP A 61 -3.74 19.56 -3.41
N ASP A 62 -3.24 20.49 -2.59
CA ASP A 62 -3.91 21.67 -2.04
C ASP A 62 -4.93 21.46 -0.90
N GLY A 63 -5.39 20.24 -0.65
CA GLY A 63 -6.41 20.00 0.37
C GLY A 63 -7.81 20.52 -0.02
N LEU A 64 -8.22 20.27 -1.26
CA LEU A 64 -9.45 20.80 -1.85
C LEU A 64 -10.71 20.10 -1.33
N LEU A 65 -11.85 20.80 -1.37
CA LEU A 65 -13.15 20.28 -0.97
C LEU A 65 -13.58 19.08 -1.85
N THR A 66 -13.26 19.16 -3.15
CA THR A 66 -13.55 18.09 -4.11
C THR A 66 -12.88 16.75 -3.76
N HIS A 67 -11.80 16.78 -2.97
CA HIS A 67 -11.15 15.56 -2.48
C HIS A 67 -12.09 14.75 -1.56
N SER A 68 -12.86 15.41 -0.72
CA SER A 68 -13.82 14.73 0.15
C SER A 68 -15.13 14.38 -0.56
N GLU A 69 -15.58 15.23 -1.46
CA GLU A 69 -16.90 15.10 -2.10
C GLU A 69 -16.89 14.11 -3.26
N ASN A 70 -15.80 14.08 -4.03
CA ASN A 70 -15.69 13.30 -5.26
C ASN A 70 -14.61 12.22 -5.17
N VAL A 71 -13.38 12.54 -4.71
CA VAL A 71 -12.27 11.57 -4.69
C VAL A 71 -12.49 10.47 -3.67
N ARG A 72 -12.76 10.84 -2.40
CA ARG A 72 -12.94 9.88 -1.30
C ARG A 72 -13.97 8.79 -1.60
N PRO A 73 -15.19 9.08 -2.11
CA PRO A 73 -16.16 8.04 -2.48
C PRO A 73 -15.65 7.10 -3.56
N ILE A 74 -14.94 7.64 -4.58
CA ILE A 74 -14.38 6.83 -5.66
C ILE A 74 -13.30 5.88 -5.08
N LEU A 75 -12.31 6.40 -4.35
CA LEU A 75 -11.25 5.56 -3.78
C LEU A 75 -11.80 4.48 -2.83
N ASN A 76 -12.75 4.84 -1.98
CA ASN A 76 -13.38 3.91 -1.05
C ASN A 76 -14.11 2.77 -1.75
N GLN A 77 -14.71 3.01 -2.92
CA GLN A 77 -15.36 1.97 -3.72
C GLN A 77 -14.38 0.84 -4.11
N TYR A 78 -13.11 1.18 -4.36
CA TYR A 78 -12.06 0.22 -4.72
C TYR A 78 -11.23 -0.26 -3.53
N GLY A 79 -11.45 0.31 -2.34
CA GLY A 79 -10.61 0.06 -1.17
C GLY A 79 -9.22 0.68 -1.26
N PHE A 80 -9.02 1.62 -2.17
CA PHE A 80 -7.75 2.33 -2.35
C PHE A 80 -7.57 3.43 -1.32
N LYS A 81 -6.31 3.72 -1.01
CA LYS A 81 -5.91 4.86 -0.17
C LYS A 81 -5.11 5.84 -0.99
N GLY A 82 -5.38 7.13 -0.80
CA GLY A 82 -4.68 8.22 -1.46
C GLY A 82 -3.89 9.06 -0.47
N THR A 83 -2.91 9.80 -0.97
CA THR A 83 -2.15 10.79 -0.22
C THR A 83 -2.68 12.18 -0.56
N PHE A 84 -3.12 12.92 0.44
CA PHE A 84 -3.68 14.27 0.30
C PHE A 84 -2.70 15.28 0.90
N TYR A 85 -2.07 16.06 0.04
CA TYR A 85 -1.15 17.12 0.47
C TYR A 85 -1.95 18.39 0.77
N VAL A 86 -1.87 18.85 1.99
CA VAL A 86 -2.69 19.97 2.47
C VAL A 86 -1.86 21.20 2.80
N LEU A 87 -2.51 22.35 2.69
CA LEU A 87 -2.02 23.65 3.13
C LEU A 87 -2.70 24.01 4.45
N PRO A 88 -2.08 23.77 5.61
CA PRO A 88 -2.76 23.80 6.91
C PRO A 88 -3.56 25.07 7.20
N PRO A 89 -3.09 26.30 6.91
CA PRO A 89 -3.83 27.53 7.24
C PRO A 89 -5.10 27.74 6.40
N TYR A 90 -5.23 27.02 5.28
CA TYR A 90 -6.37 27.19 4.38
C TYR A 90 -7.53 26.26 4.74
N LEU A 91 -7.30 25.24 5.57
CA LEU A 91 -8.34 24.33 6.04
C LEU A 91 -9.04 24.92 7.27
N THR A 92 -10.35 25.07 7.21
CA THR A 92 -11.19 25.61 8.30
C THR A 92 -11.74 24.50 9.19
N GLU A 93 -12.35 24.87 10.33
CA GLU A 93 -13.04 23.90 11.22
C GLU A 93 -14.46 23.60 10.76
N THR A 94 -15.06 24.46 9.95
CA THR A 94 -16.46 24.33 9.52
C THR A 94 -16.64 24.82 8.08
N LEU A 95 -17.66 24.31 7.39
CA LEU A 95 -18.14 24.84 6.13
C LEU A 95 -19.02 26.10 6.33
N PRO A 96 -19.05 27.06 5.39
CA PRO A 96 -18.22 27.07 4.18
C PRO A 96 -16.75 27.34 4.53
N GLY A 97 -15.87 26.58 3.84
CA GLY A 97 -14.42 26.76 3.94
C GLY A 97 -13.93 28.06 3.29
N ILE A 98 -12.60 28.23 3.26
CA ILE A 98 -11.96 29.29 2.51
C ILE A 98 -11.96 28.84 1.04
N TRP A 99 -12.67 29.57 0.19
CA TRP A 99 -12.76 29.32 -1.24
C TRP A 99 -13.03 27.85 -1.59
N ARG A 100 -12.09 27.14 -2.24
CA ARG A 100 -12.18 25.73 -2.68
C ARG A 100 -11.64 24.74 -1.66
N TYR A 101 -11.05 25.18 -0.56
CA TYR A 101 -10.41 24.29 0.41
C TYR A 101 -11.42 23.53 1.24
N GLY A 102 -11.05 22.32 1.67
CA GLY A 102 -11.82 21.49 2.58
C GLY A 102 -11.73 21.94 4.04
N THR A 103 -12.13 21.06 4.94
CA THR A 103 -12.10 21.33 6.39
C THR A 103 -11.31 20.28 7.15
N TRP A 104 -10.77 20.64 8.31
CA TRP A 104 -10.05 19.71 9.16
C TRP A 104 -10.86 18.49 9.57
N PRO A 105 -12.14 18.59 10.00
CA PRO A 105 -12.93 17.40 10.33
C PRO A 105 -13.06 16.39 9.20
N VAL A 106 -13.12 16.86 7.97
CA VAL A 106 -13.15 15.99 6.78
C VAL A 106 -11.83 15.24 6.61
N PHE A 107 -10.69 15.94 6.62
CA PHE A 107 -9.39 15.30 6.46
C PHE A 107 -9.04 14.40 7.65
N GLN A 108 -9.45 14.75 8.87
CA GLN A 108 -9.37 13.86 10.03
C GLN A 108 -10.15 12.55 9.82
N SER A 109 -11.38 12.64 9.29
CA SER A 109 -12.17 11.46 8.95
C SER A 109 -11.49 10.60 7.87
N MET A 110 -10.91 11.23 6.84
CA MET A 110 -10.17 10.54 5.77
C MET A 110 -8.92 9.84 6.32
N ALA A 111 -8.20 10.47 7.26
CA ALA A 111 -7.07 9.85 7.94
C ALA A 111 -7.47 8.62 8.76
N VAL A 112 -8.60 8.66 9.48
CA VAL A 112 -9.16 7.49 10.20
C VAL A 112 -9.52 6.36 9.23
N GLU A 113 -9.90 6.66 8.01
CA GLU A 113 -10.15 5.67 6.95
C GLU A 113 -8.87 5.09 6.34
N GLY A 114 -7.70 5.61 6.72
CA GLY A 114 -6.39 5.15 6.27
C GLY A 114 -5.83 5.90 5.06
N HIS A 115 -6.42 7.04 4.67
CA HIS A 115 -5.79 7.96 3.74
C HIS A 115 -4.66 8.72 4.43
N GLU A 116 -3.61 9.03 3.71
CA GLU A 116 -2.51 9.84 4.22
C GLU A 116 -2.79 11.33 4.03
N ILE A 117 -2.50 12.13 5.06
CA ILE A 117 -2.51 13.58 4.99
C ILE A 117 -1.07 14.08 5.09
N GLY A 118 -0.52 14.48 3.95
CA GLY A 118 0.83 14.98 3.80
C GLY A 118 0.89 16.51 3.78
N SER A 119 2.10 17.05 3.84
CA SER A 119 2.35 18.48 3.82
C SER A 119 2.50 19.03 2.41
N HIS A 120 1.83 20.15 2.11
CA HIS A 120 2.11 21.00 0.95
C HIS A 120 2.70 22.34 1.36
N THR A 121 3.49 22.36 2.44
CA THR A 121 4.03 23.52 3.15
C THR A 121 2.97 24.37 3.84
N MET A 122 3.34 25.46 4.49
CA MET A 122 2.40 26.35 5.17
C MET A 122 1.61 27.22 4.19
N ARG A 123 2.26 27.83 3.22
CA ARG A 123 1.67 28.92 2.42
C ARG A 123 1.87 28.76 0.91
N HIS A 124 2.35 27.61 0.46
CA HIS A 124 2.58 27.32 -0.96
C HIS A 124 3.60 28.28 -1.62
N PHE A 125 4.66 28.65 -0.89
CA PHE A 125 5.73 29.48 -1.47
C PHE A 125 6.71 28.63 -2.29
N ASP A 126 7.34 29.26 -3.29
CA ASP A 126 8.53 28.70 -3.92
C ASP A 126 9.66 28.61 -2.88
N LEU A 127 9.90 27.40 -2.40
CA LEU A 127 10.88 27.13 -1.35
C LEU A 127 12.30 27.47 -1.77
N THR A 128 12.60 27.42 -3.08
CA THR A 128 13.95 27.74 -3.60
C THR A 128 14.30 29.22 -3.47
N SER A 129 13.30 30.08 -3.27
CA SER A 129 13.46 31.52 -3.07
C SER A 129 13.67 31.91 -1.61
N LEU A 130 13.46 31.01 -0.67
CA LEU A 130 13.51 31.29 0.77
C LEU A 130 14.93 31.09 1.34
N GLN A 131 15.24 31.81 2.40
CA GLN A 131 16.46 31.59 3.17
C GLN A 131 16.24 30.44 4.17
N TRP A 132 17.32 29.75 4.59
CA TRP A 132 17.27 28.67 5.55
C TRP A 132 16.50 29.05 6.83
N GLY A 133 17.01 29.99 7.58
CA GLY A 133 16.37 30.66 8.72
C GLY A 133 16.06 29.80 9.93
N ASP A 134 14.95 30.08 10.60
CA ASP A 134 14.50 29.46 11.86
C ASP A 134 13.05 28.98 11.75
N VAL A 135 12.69 27.92 12.49
CA VAL A 135 11.36 27.32 12.49
C VAL A 135 10.24 28.22 13.06
N ASN A 136 10.61 29.32 13.74
CA ASN A 136 9.68 30.30 14.30
C ASN A 136 9.63 31.62 13.52
N ASP A 137 10.48 31.79 12.52
CA ASP A 137 10.50 32.96 11.63
C ASP A 137 9.72 32.65 10.36
N ASP A 138 8.55 33.24 10.21
CA ASP A 138 7.60 32.97 9.14
C ASP A 138 8.06 33.39 7.74
N SER A 139 9.21 34.01 7.63
CA SER A 139 9.85 34.39 6.35
C SER A 139 10.84 33.34 5.83
N THR A 140 10.98 32.18 6.51
CA THR A 140 12.08 31.23 6.27
C THR A 140 11.63 29.88 5.75
N LEU A 141 12.56 29.16 5.12
CA LEU A 141 12.36 27.79 4.61
C LEU A 141 12.02 26.83 5.74
N LEU A 142 12.75 26.88 6.88
CA LEU A 142 12.50 25.95 7.99
C LEU A 142 11.12 26.16 8.60
N TYR A 143 10.59 27.38 8.61
CA TYR A 143 9.23 27.65 9.06
C TYR A 143 8.20 26.97 8.16
N GLU A 144 8.29 27.14 6.84
CA GLU A 144 7.35 26.54 5.87
C GLU A 144 7.27 25.02 6.03
N LEU A 145 8.41 24.39 6.26
CA LEU A 145 8.51 22.93 6.39
C LEU A 145 8.05 22.45 7.77
N TYR A 146 8.63 23.01 8.85
CA TYR A 146 8.40 22.54 10.21
C TYR A 146 6.98 22.84 10.70
N GLN A 147 6.51 24.10 10.51
CA GLN A 147 5.19 24.47 11.04
C GLN A 147 4.06 23.76 10.31
N SER A 148 4.19 23.50 9.02
CA SER A 148 3.22 22.69 8.29
C SER A 148 3.10 21.27 8.88
N LYS A 149 4.24 20.61 9.10
CA LYS A 149 4.28 19.26 9.73
C LYS A 149 3.60 19.26 11.09
N ILE A 150 4.03 20.17 11.98
CA ILE A 150 3.51 20.22 13.35
C ILE A 150 2.02 20.52 13.37
N PHE A 151 1.55 21.41 12.52
CA PHE A 151 0.13 21.74 12.43
C PHE A 151 -0.70 20.51 12.00
N ILE A 152 -0.25 19.78 10.98
CA ILE A 152 -0.91 18.54 10.52
C ILE A 152 -0.92 17.50 11.65
N GLU A 153 0.22 17.25 12.31
CA GLU A 153 0.31 16.26 13.39
C GLU A 153 -0.54 16.66 14.64
N GLN A 154 -0.73 17.94 14.89
CA GLN A 154 -1.67 18.40 15.95
C GLN A 154 -3.13 18.12 15.58
N LYS A 155 -3.49 18.25 14.32
CA LYS A 155 -4.84 17.97 13.82
C LYS A 155 -5.12 16.49 13.64
N ILE A 156 -4.10 15.72 13.28
CA ILE A 156 -4.17 14.28 13.00
C ILE A 156 -3.13 13.54 13.85
N PRO A 157 -3.38 13.39 15.16
CA PRO A 157 -2.40 12.79 16.08
C PRO A 157 -2.23 11.27 15.91
N THR A 158 -3.03 10.65 15.07
CA THR A 158 -3.04 9.19 14.83
C THR A 158 -1.95 8.72 13.89
N ASP A 159 -1.36 9.61 13.11
CA ASP A 159 -0.25 9.29 12.19
C ASP A 159 0.78 10.44 12.17
N LYS A 160 1.98 10.10 11.69
CA LYS A 160 3.06 11.06 11.47
C LYS A 160 3.00 11.63 10.05
N CYS A 161 3.11 12.95 9.93
CA CYS A 161 3.24 13.61 8.63
C CYS A 161 4.67 13.43 8.12
N ILE A 162 4.87 12.40 7.29
CA ILE A 162 6.21 12.03 6.78
C ILE A 162 6.44 12.42 5.32
N SER A 163 5.38 12.75 4.58
CA SER A 163 5.44 13.05 3.15
C SER A 163 5.26 14.54 2.89
N LEU A 164 6.17 15.09 2.07
CA LEU A 164 6.16 16.47 1.60
C LEU A 164 5.86 16.52 0.09
N ASN A 165 5.09 17.50 -0.32
CA ASN A 165 4.98 17.92 -1.72
C ASN A 165 5.54 19.33 -1.90
N TYR A 166 6.47 19.50 -2.83
CA TYR A 166 7.06 20.80 -3.14
C TYR A 166 6.07 21.67 -3.94
N PRO A 167 5.75 22.91 -3.47
CA PRO A 167 4.98 23.85 -4.26
C PRO A 167 5.60 24.08 -5.64
N TYR A 168 4.76 24.15 -6.67
CA TYR A 168 5.20 24.30 -8.07
C TYR A 168 6.16 23.22 -8.55
N THR A 169 6.30 22.13 -7.78
CA THR A 169 7.29 21.05 -8.01
C THR A 169 8.76 21.51 -7.95
N LEU A 170 9.01 22.71 -7.44
CA LEU A 170 10.33 23.34 -7.39
C LEU A 170 11.10 22.92 -6.15
N HIS A 171 12.26 22.31 -6.36
CA HIS A 171 13.20 21.97 -5.31
C HIS A 171 14.66 22.05 -5.82
N ASN A 172 15.59 21.97 -4.91
CA ASN A 172 17.02 21.88 -5.18
C ASN A 172 17.70 21.25 -3.95
N SER A 173 18.99 20.92 -4.03
CA SER A 173 19.72 20.29 -2.93
C SER A 173 19.69 21.04 -1.59
N PHE A 174 19.51 22.35 -1.62
CA PHE A 174 19.36 23.18 -0.42
C PHE A 174 17.99 22.95 0.24
N VAL A 175 16.92 22.96 -0.54
CA VAL A 175 15.56 22.64 -0.10
C VAL A 175 15.47 21.19 0.37
N ASP A 176 16.07 20.24 -0.37
CA ASP A 176 16.08 18.83 -0.02
C ASP A 176 16.75 18.58 1.33
N SER A 177 17.89 19.24 1.57
CA SER A 177 18.60 19.17 2.85
C SER A 177 17.78 19.74 4.01
N ALA A 178 16.99 20.78 3.80
CA ALA A 178 16.09 21.30 4.82
C ALA A 178 14.89 20.37 5.05
N SER A 179 14.33 19.82 3.97
CA SER A 179 13.19 18.88 4.02
C SER A 179 13.52 17.61 4.77
N SER A 180 14.74 17.08 4.58
CA SER A 180 15.21 15.85 5.26
C SER A 180 15.33 15.96 6.77
N LEU A 181 15.28 17.17 7.34
CA LEU A 181 15.23 17.35 8.79
C LEU A 181 13.85 17.01 9.39
N PHE A 182 12.81 17.00 8.58
CA PHE A 182 11.43 16.92 9.07
C PHE A 182 10.61 15.82 8.40
N TYR A 183 10.91 15.45 7.16
CA TYR A 183 10.13 14.51 6.36
C TYR A 183 10.98 13.32 5.91
N GLU A 184 10.31 12.25 5.52
CA GLU A 184 10.94 11.02 5.03
C GLU A 184 11.02 10.99 3.49
N ASN A 185 10.26 11.83 2.82
CA ASN A 185 10.25 11.96 1.37
C ASN A 185 9.76 13.34 0.92
N GLY A 186 10.09 13.70 -0.33
CA GLY A 186 9.60 14.90 -1.00
C GLY A 186 9.22 14.61 -2.45
N ARG A 187 7.99 14.94 -2.85
CA ARG A 187 7.47 14.70 -4.21
C ARG A 187 7.68 15.89 -5.12
N THR A 188 8.14 15.61 -6.33
CA THR A 188 8.31 16.54 -7.44
C THR A 188 7.61 16.05 -8.71
N LEU A 189 7.92 16.62 -9.87
CA LEU A 189 7.36 16.27 -11.17
C LEU A 189 8.49 15.95 -12.16
N GLU A 190 8.55 14.70 -12.65
CA GLU A 190 9.49 14.31 -13.73
C GLU A 190 8.85 13.42 -14.80
N GLN A 191 7.55 13.17 -14.77
CA GLN A 191 6.80 12.37 -15.76
C GLN A 191 7.29 10.91 -15.91
N VAL A 192 8.11 10.41 -14.99
CA VAL A 192 8.64 9.03 -14.98
C VAL A 192 8.38 8.36 -13.64
N PRO A 193 8.31 7.01 -13.58
CA PRO A 193 8.11 6.29 -12.33
C PRO A 193 9.41 6.19 -11.51
N ASN A 194 9.28 5.95 -10.21
CA ASN A 194 10.37 5.74 -9.27
C ASN A 194 10.89 4.30 -9.30
N ASP A 195 12.13 4.09 -8.91
CA ASP A 195 12.70 2.77 -8.69
C ASP A 195 12.14 2.10 -7.41
N SER A 196 12.31 0.79 -7.30
CA SER A 196 11.88 0.02 -6.13
C SER A 196 12.84 0.10 -4.95
N SER A 197 14.00 0.71 -5.13
CA SER A 197 14.98 1.08 -4.10
C SER A 197 15.55 2.43 -4.48
N LEU A 198 15.67 3.33 -3.51
CA LEU A 198 16.01 4.72 -3.72
C LEU A 198 17.20 5.11 -2.82
N SER A 199 18.11 5.93 -3.36
CA SER A 199 19.15 6.57 -2.57
C SER A 199 18.58 7.67 -1.65
N GLU A 200 19.36 8.10 -0.66
CA GLU A 200 19.00 9.19 0.25
C GLU A 200 18.54 10.48 -0.48
N GLN A 201 19.19 10.83 -1.60
CA GLN A 201 18.85 12.00 -2.39
C GLN A 201 17.53 11.79 -3.17
N GLU A 202 17.30 10.59 -3.69
CA GLU A 202 16.09 10.28 -4.48
C GLU A 202 14.82 10.31 -3.65
N TRP A 203 14.90 10.10 -2.32
CA TRP A 203 13.75 10.24 -1.42
C TRP A 203 13.19 11.66 -1.42
N PHE A 204 14.02 12.69 -1.66
CA PHE A 204 13.60 14.11 -1.74
C PHE A 204 13.41 14.59 -3.19
N GLY A 205 13.29 13.68 -4.13
CA GLY A 205 12.97 13.90 -5.53
C GLY A 205 12.03 12.80 -6.06
N LEU A 206 11.01 12.40 -5.29
CA LEU A 206 10.04 11.41 -5.74
C LEU A 206 9.27 11.91 -6.96
N LYS A 207 9.38 11.16 -8.04
CA LYS A 207 8.90 11.52 -9.37
C LYS A 207 7.43 11.17 -9.53
N ALA A 208 6.66 12.13 -10.02
CA ALA A 208 5.26 11.93 -10.32
C ALA A 208 4.94 12.36 -11.75
N LYS A 209 3.82 11.88 -12.27
CA LYS A 209 3.25 12.30 -13.55
C LYS A 209 2.01 13.15 -13.29
N VAL A 210 1.94 14.30 -13.93
CA VAL A 210 0.71 15.09 -14.01
C VAL A 210 -0.02 14.78 -15.31
N VAL A 211 -1.33 14.83 -15.28
CA VAL A 211 -2.16 14.75 -16.48
C VAL A 211 -2.19 16.13 -17.15
N LEU A 212 -1.80 16.19 -18.40
CA LEU A 212 -1.82 17.40 -19.21
C LEU A 212 -2.83 17.21 -20.36
N PHE A 213 -3.80 18.08 -20.45
CA PHE A 213 -4.83 18.01 -21.47
C PHE A 213 -4.59 19.01 -22.59
N ASP A 214 -4.86 18.59 -23.84
CA ASP A 214 -4.97 19.50 -24.96
C ASP A 214 -6.21 20.40 -24.82
N MET A 215 -6.02 21.69 -24.97
CA MET A 215 -7.11 22.67 -24.84
C MET A 215 -7.62 23.11 -26.21
N PRO A 216 -8.90 23.40 -26.38
CA PRO A 216 -9.99 23.42 -25.39
C PRO A 216 -10.60 22.04 -25.13
N ARG A 217 -10.90 21.75 -23.85
CA ARG A 217 -11.67 20.54 -23.43
C ARG A 217 -13.16 20.85 -23.49
N ASN A 218 -13.85 20.29 -24.47
CA ASN A 218 -15.26 20.60 -24.73
C ASN A 218 -16.21 19.39 -24.48
N SER A 219 -15.66 18.21 -24.31
CA SER A 219 -16.42 16.96 -24.12
C SER A 219 -15.64 15.93 -23.32
N VAL A 220 -16.34 14.92 -22.81
CA VAL A 220 -15.69 13.75 -22.15
C VAL A 220 -14.73 13.04 -23.12
N SER A 221 -15.02 13.07 -24.43
CA SER A 221 -14.13 12.45 -25.43
C SER A 221 -12.76 13.12 -25.53
N ASP A 222 -12.65 14.39 -25.17
CA ASP A 222 -11.35 15.10 -25.18
C ASP A 222 -10.40 14.58 -24.08
N ASP A 223 -10.96 13.91 -23.05
CA ASP A 223 -10.22 13.30 -21.96
C ASP A 223 -9.75 11.87 -22.28
N VAL A 224 -10.31 11.23 -23.32
CA VAL A 224 -10.09 9.79 -23.59
C VAL A 224 -8.68 9.51 -24.08
N ASP A 225 -8.15 10.33 -24.98
CA ASP A 225 -6.80 10.12 -25.55
C ASP A 225 -5.74 10.31 -24.47
N GLU A 226 -5.89 11.31 -23.60
CA GLU A 226 -4.97 11.50 -22.47
C GLU A 226 -5.10 10.39 -21.44
N LEU A 227 -6.32 9.91 -21.17
CA LEU A 227 -6.54 8.74 -20.32
C LEU A 227 -5.80 7.50 -20.87
N ILE A 228 -5.94 7.20 -22.15
CA ILE A 228 -5.26 6.08 -22.81
C ILE A 228 -3.74 6.21 -22.63
N THR A 229 -3.19 7.37 -22.97
CA THR A 229 -1.77 7.67 -22.79
C THR A 229 -1.30 7.48 -21.34
N PHE A 230 -2.13 7.90 -20.39
CA PHE A 230 -1.84 7.73 -18.98
C PHE A 230 -1.91 6.27 -18.52
N LEU A 231 -2.89 5.51 -18.99
CA LEU A 231 -3.02 4.07 -18.71
C LEU A 231 -1.86 3.27 -19.30
N GLU A 232 -1.39 3.62 -20.50
CA GLU A 232 -0.19 3.04 -21.10
C GLU A 232 1.07 3.33 -20.27
N TRP A 233 1.24 4.57 -19.80
CA TRP A 233 2.33 4.92 -18.90
C TRP A 233 2.26 4.12 -17.59
N THR A 234 1.07 3.96 -17.02
CA THR A 234 0.83 3.17 -15.81
C THR A 234 1.18 1.70 -16.04
N GLN A 235 0.72 1.12 -17.17
CA GLN A 235 1.06 -0.26 -17.54
C GLN A 235 2.57 -0.45 -17.74
N ASN A 236 3.24 0.51 -18.36
CA ASN A 236 4.69 0.49 -18.51
C ASN A 236 5.41 0.56 -17.15
N SER A 237 4.91 1.35 -16.22
CA SER A 237 5.43 1.40 -14.85
C SER A 237 5.32 0.04 -14.17
N ILE A 238 4.18 -0.63 -14.31
CA ILE A 238 3.92 -1.98 -13.78
C ILE A 238 4.86 -3.00 -14.41
N ASN A 239 4.95 -3.03 -15.73
CA ASN A 239 5.79 -3.97 -16.48
C ASN A 239 7.28 -3.85 -16.12
N ASN A 240 7.73 -2.65 -15.81
CA ASN A 240 9.11 -2.36 -15.39
C ASN A 240 9.31 -2.47 -13.87
N ARG A 241 8.30 -2.93 -13.11
CA ARG A 241 8.34 -3.12 -11.65
C ARG A 241 8.70 -1.84 -10.88
N LYS A 242 8.21 -0.71 -11.36
CA LYS A 242 8.45 0.63 -10.79
C LYS A 242 7.32 1.05 -9.87
N TRP A 243 7.56 2.12 -9.13
CA TRP A 243 6.55 2.82 -8.35
C TRP A 243 6.05 4.03 -9.13
N GLY A 244 4.84 3.91 -9.70
CA GLY A 244 4.13 5.00 -10.37
C GLY A 244 3.47 5.94 -9.38
N MET A 245 3.40 7.23 -9.72
CA MET A 245 2.75 8.25 -8.90
C MET A 245 2.09 9.30 -9.78
N ILE A 246 0.88 9.73 -9.42
CA ILE A 246 0.12 10.76 -10.15
C ILE A 246 -0.12 11.99 -9.30
N ILE A 247 -0.08 13.17 -9.94
CA ILE A 247 -0.48 14.46 -9.38
C ILE A 247 -1.88 14.79 -9.86
N ILE A 248 -2.81 15.03 -8.94
CA ILE A 248 -4.19 15.42 -9.20
C ILE A 248 -4.52 16.61 -8.30
N HIS A 249 -5.24 17.60 -8.85
CA HIS A 249 -5.83 18.71 -8.09
C HIS A 249 -7.33 18.47 -7.93
N ASP A 250 -8.18 19.21 -8.66
CA ASP A 250 -9.63 19.01 -8.59
C ASP A 250 -10.09 17.79 -9.34
N VAL A 251 -11.07 17.11 -8.77
CA VAL A 251 -11.86 16.06 -9.41
C VAL A 251 -13.31 16.44 -9.33
N VAL A 252 -13.96 16.59 -10.48
CA VAL A 252 -15.33 17.13 -10.56
C VAL A 252 -16.21 16.33 -11.53
N PRO A 253 -17.54 16.35 -11.37
CA PRO A 253 -18.43 15.91 -12.44
C PRO A 253 -18.18 16.69 -13.72
N PHE A 254 -18.30 16.03 -14.88
CA PHE A 254 -18.02 16.67 -16.18
C PHE A 254 -18.78 17.99 -16.40
N ASN A 255 -20.00 18.10 -15.94
CA ASN A 255 -20.82 19.31 -16.07
C ASN A 255 -20.29 20.53 -15.27
N GLN A 256 -19.38 20.34 -14.33
CA GLN A 256 -18.70 21.41 -13.57
C GLN A 256 -17.33 21.77 -14.16
N LEU A 257 -16.80 20.93 -15.04
CA LEU A 257 -15.45 21.08 -15.57
C LEU A 257 -15.23 22.44 -16.25
N GLN A 258 -16.16 22.83 -17.11
CA GLN A 258 -16.03 24.07 -17.88
C GLN A 258 -16.03 25.33 -17.01
N GLU A 259 -16.74 25.32 -15.90
CA GLU A 259 -16.73 26.41 -14.93
C GLU A 259 -15.34 26.57 -14.30
N LEU A 260 -14.72 25.47 -13.87
CA LEU A 260 -13.35 25.50 -13.30
C LEU A 260 -12.31 25.97 -14.33
N LEU A 261 -12.40 25.47 -15.57
CA LEU A 261 -11.50 25.90 -16.65
C LEU A 261 -11.64 27.40 -16.94
N ASN A 262 -12.88 27.94 -16.95
CA ASN A 262 -13.12 29.38 -17.12
C ASN A 262 -12.57 30.23 -15.96
N GLN A 263 -12.46 29.65 -14.77
CA GLN A 263 -11.83 30.26 -13.60
C GLN A 263 -10.29 30.18 -13.63
N GLY A 264 -9.70 29.53 -14.63
CA GLY A 264 -8.27 29.32 -14.77
C GLY A 264 -7.71 28.29 -13.77
N ILE A 265 -8.52 27.35 -13.30
CA ILE A 265 -8.09 26.27 -12.43
C ILE A 265 -7.18 25.31 -13.20
N TYR A 266 -6.08 24.93 -12.57
CA TYR A 266 -5.04 24.11 -13.20
C TYR A 266 -5.48 22.65 -13.30
N GLU A 267 -5.52 22.13 -14.52
CA GLU A 267 -5.70 20.72 -14.90
C GLU A 267 -6.69 19.90 -14.04
N PRO A 268 -7.96 20.37 -13.87
CA PRO A 268 -8.97 19.57 -13.19
C PRO A 268 -9.29 18.32 -14.02
N ILE A 269 -9.51 17.17 -13.37
CA ILE A 269 -9.96 15.94 -14.02
C ILE A 269 -11.42 15.64 -13.72
N THR A 270 -12.03 14.77 -14.52
CA THR A 270 -13.41 14.34 -14.28
C THR A 270 -13.49 13.14 -13.33
N ASN A 271 -14.66 12.98 -12.67
CA ASN A 271 -14.98 11.79 -11.88
C ASN A 271 -14.82 10.51 -12.72
N GLU A 272 -15.25 10.57 -13.97
CA GLU A 272 -15.18 9.46 -14.93
C GLU A 272 -13.74 9.09 -15.27
N TRP A 273 -12.86 10.09 -15.41
CA TRP A 273 -11.43 9.87 -15.64
C TRP A 273 -10.78 9.14 -14.45
N LEU A 274 -10.99 9.65 -13.22
CA LEU A 274 -10.46 9.01 -12.01
C LEU A 274 -11.03 7.61 -11.80
N THR A 275 -12.32 7.42 -12.06
CA THR A 275 -12.96 6.10 -11.97
C THR A 275 -12.33 5.10 -12.94
N SER A 276 -12.08 5.51 -14.19
CA SER A 276 -11.44 4.66 -15.19
C SER A 276 -10.01 4.26 -14.81
N LEU A 277 -9.24 5.19 -14.22
CA LEU A 277 -7.92 4.87 -13.68
C LEU A 277 -8.02 3.87 -12.50
N CYS A 278 -8.97 4.08 -11.61
CA CYS A 278 -9.20 3.16 -10.48
C CYS A 278 -9.65 1.78 -10.95
N ASP A 279 -10.50 1.68 -11.98
CA ASP A 279 -10.89 0.41 -12.61
C ASP A 279 -9.67 -0.34 -13.15
N PHE A 280 -8.80 0.36 -13.87
CA PHE A 280 -7.57 -0.21 -14.41
C PHE A 280 -6.64 -0.71 -13.31
N LEU A 281 -6.36 0.11 -12.30
CA LEU A 281 -5.50 -0.24 -11.16
C LEU A 281 -6.08 -1.40 -10.35
N TRP A 282 -7.40 -1.42 -10.16
CA TRP A 282 -8.08 -2.49 -9.43
C TRP A 282 -7.94 -3.83 -10.15
N ALA A 283 -8.16 -3.87 -11.46
CA ALA A 283 -7.96 -5.08 -12.26
C ALA A 283 -6.53 -5.62 -12.12
N ARG A 284 -5.51 -4.75 -12.17
CA ARG A 284 -4.10 -5.13 -11.99
C ARG A 284 -3.78 -5.53 -10.55
N SER A 285 -4.48 -4.94 -9.57
CA SER A 285 -4.29 -5.28 -8.17
C SER A 285 -4.80 -6.67 -7.81
N ILE A 286 -5.88 -7.13 -8.44
CA ILE A 286 -6.40 -8.51 -8.29
C ILE A 286 -5.36 -9.53 -8.78
N GLU A 287 -4.76 -9.27 -9.94
CA GLU A 287 -3.72 -10.10 -10.53
C GLU A 287 -2.37 -10.01 -9.81
N LYS A 288 -2.30 -9.29 -8.68
CA LYS A 288 -1.10 -9.03 -7.88
C LYS A 288 0.01 -8.32 -8.66
N GLU A 289 -0.31 -7.59 -9.69
CA GLU A 289 0.65 -6.84 -10.47
C GLU A 289 1.01 -5.51 -9.82
N VAL A 290 0.06 -4.83 -9.18
CA VAL A 290 0.27 -3.52 -8.56
C VAL A 290 -0.23 -3.45 -7.12
N TRP A 291 0.51 -2.78 -6.28
CA TRP A 291 0.13 -2.38 -4.93
C TRP A 291 -0.26 -0.89 -4.94
N VAL A 292 -1.56 -0.60 -4.85
CA VAL A 292 -2.06 0.77 -4.76
C VAL A 292 -2.11 1.18 -3.30
N GLU A 293 -1.29 2.16 -2.93
CA GLU A 293 -1.14 2.57 -1.52
C GLU A 293 -0.64 4.03 -1.43
N THR A 294 -0.72 4.60 -0.21
CA THR A 294 -0.23 5.95 0.08
C THR A 294 1.27 6.07 -0.10
N VAL A 295 1.74 7.29 -0.36
CA VAL A 295 3.18 7.58 -0.50
C VAL A 295 3.91 7.22 0.79
N GLY A 296 3.36 7.58 1.94
CA GLY A 296 3.96 7.30 3.24
C GLY A 296 4.10 5.81 3.54
N ASN A 297 3.08 5.00 3.26
CA ASN A 297 3.15 3.56 3.50
C ASN A 297 4.12 2.85 2.56
N ILE A 298 4.21 3.28 1.29
CA ILE A 298 5.21 2.75 0.36
C ILE A 298 6.62 3.18 0.79
N THR A 299 6.79 4.43 1.24
CA THR A 299 8.06 4.92 1.81
C THR A 299 8.49 4.09 3.02
N ARG A 300 7.59 3.88 3.98
CA ARG A 300 7.85 3.03 5.16
C ARG A 300 8.28 1.64 4.74
N TYR A 301 7.49 0.99 3.87
CA TYR A 301 7.77 -0.36 3.42
C TYR A 301 9.15 -0.49 2.74
N ILE A 302 9.48 0.41 1.82
CA ILE A 302 10.76 0.34 1.09
C ILE A 302 11.93 0.59 2.03
N LYS A 303 11.89 1.62 2.89
CA LYS A 303 12.96 1.94 3.83
C LYS A 303 13.16 0.80 4.87
N GLU A 304 12.08 0.31 5.47
CA GLU A 304 12.16 -0.83 6.40
C GLU A 304 12.68 -2.10 5.70
N ARG A 305 12.23 -2.40 4.49
CA ARG A 305 12.70 -3.56 3.72
C ARG A 305 14.20 -3.48 3.42
N ASP A 306 14.69 -2.31 3.05
CA ASP A 306 16.08 -2.12 2.64
C ASP A 306 17.05 -2.10 3.84
N GLU A 307 16.57 -1.71 5.04
CA GLU A 307 17.32 -1.69 6.30
C GLU A 307 17.13 -2.96 7.15
N ALA A 308 16.11 -3.78 6.86
CA ALA A 308 15.76 -4.92 7.69
C ALA A 308 16.82 -6.03 7.61
N GLU A 309 17.30 -6.44 8.79
CA GLU A 309 18.13 -7.62 9.00
C GLU A 309 17.34 -8.71 9.71
N TYR A 310 17.74 -9.97 9.54
CA TYR A 310 17.11 -11.06 10.26
C TYR A 310 18.12 -12.04 10.86
N GLN A 311 17.72 -12.64 11.98
CA GLN A 311 18.48 -13.70 12.64
C GLN A 311 17.57 -14.90 12.92
N ILE A 312 17.99 -16.11 12.51
CA ILE A 312 17.32 -17.35 12.88
C ILE A 312 17.67 -17.66 14.33
N VAL A 313 16.69 -17.58 15.21
CA VAL A 313 16.84 -17.84 16.66
C VAL A 313 16.77 -19.34 16.94
N SER A 314 15.84 -20.04 16.29
CA SER A 314 15.74 -21.50 16.34
C SER A 314 15.14 -22.03 15.04
N SER A 315 15.53 -23.26 14.68
CA SER A 315 15.07 -23.92 13.46
C SER A 315 14.97 -25.42 13.66
N SER A 316 13.76 -25.94 13.58
CA SER A 316 13.47 -27.38 13.67
C SER A 316 12.25 -27.74 12.82
N ASN A 317 11.93 -29.04 12.73
CA ASN A 317 10.72 -29.51 12.04
C ASN A 317 9.42 -29.24 12.81
N GLN A 318 9.48 -28.62 14.01
CA GLN A 318 8.29 -28.31 14.82
C GLN A 318 8.14 -26.81 15.10
N LEU A 319 9.24 -26.06 15.06
CA LEU A 319 9.25 -24.63 15.39
C LEU A 319 10.39 -23.93 14.66
N ILE A 320 10.06 -22.84 13.99
CA ILE A 320 11.02 -21.88 13.45
C ILE A 320 10.78 -20.55 14.17
N GLN A 321 11.87 -19.91 14.60
CA GLN A 321 11.84 -18.60 15.22
C GLN A 321 12.84 -17.69 14.52
N VAL A 322 12.37 -16.54 14.06
CA VAL A 322 13.18 -15.53 13.37
C VAL A 322 13.00 -14.20 14.07
N ASN A 323 14.10 -13.55 14.40
CA ASN A 323 14.10 -12.15 14.80
C ASN A 323 14.34 -11.29 13.55
N VAL A 324 13.52 -10.26 13.37
CA VAL A 324 13.69 -9.25 12.31
C VAL A 324 13.83 -7.90 13.00
N SER A 325 14.83 -7.14 12.62
CA SER A 325 15.12 -5.82 13.20
C SER A 325 15.66 -4.87 12.14
N ASP A 326 15.53 -3.58 12.39
CA ASP A 326 16.21 -2.52 11.65
C ASP A 326 16.77 -1.46 12.63
N ASN A 327 17.28 -0.35 12.10
CA ASN A 327 17.80 0.77 12.91
C ASN A 327 16.95 2.04 12.75
N LEU A 328 15.74 1.91 12.21
CA LEU A 328 14.85 3.04 11.94
C LEU A 328 14.04 3.44 13.19
N ASP A 329 13.46 4.64 13.17
CA ASP A 329 12.60 5.09 14.26
C ASP A 329 11.24 4.35 14.25
N ASN A 330 11.05 3.44 15.18
CA ASN A 330 9.83 2.65 15.35
C ASN A 330 8.54 3.46 15.58
N THR A 331 8.63 4.78 15.82
CA THR A 331 7.44 5.67 15.88
C THR A 331 6.95 6.08 14.50
N ILE A 332 7.79 5.95 13.47
CA ILE A 332 7.50 6.23 12.07
C ILE A 332 7.44 4.92 11.27
N PHE A 333 8.44 4.07 11.46
CA PHE A 333 8.65 2.84 10.71
C PHE A 333 8.14 1.64 11.52
N ASN A 334 7.03 1.09 11.12
CA ASN A 334 6.37 -0.06 11.75
C ASN A 334 5.41 -0.75 10.76
N TYR A 335 5.65 -0.58 9.47
CA TYR A 335 4.80 -1.15 8.42
C TYR A 335 5.13 -2.64 8.22
N PRO A 336 4.11 -3.52 8.09
CA PRO A 336 4.37 -4.95 7.94
C PRO A 336 5.08 -5.28 6.62
N LEU A 337 6.32 -5.78 6.71
CA LEU A 337 7.04 -6.32 5.57
C LEU A 337 6.50 -7.69 5.17
N SER A 338 6.42 -7.96 3.88
CA SER A 338 6.09 -9.28 3.36
C SER A 338 7.36 -10.07 3.08
N ALA A 339 7.43 -11.29 3.59
CA ALA A 339 8.61 -12.12 3.48
C ALA A 339 8.28 -13.58 3.14
N TYR A 340 9.05 -14.15 2.23
CA TYR A 340 9.11 -15.60 2.06
C TYR A 340 10.02 -16.19 3.11
N VAL A 341 9.50 -17.13 3.90
CA VAL A 341 10.27 -17.89 4.90
C VAL A 341 10.38 -19.33 4.44
N LYS A 342 11.60 -19.86 4.39
CA LYS A 342 11.84 -21.26 4.06
C LYS A 342 11.45 -22.16 5.23
N ILE A 343 10.67 -23.20 4.93
CA ILE A 343 10.08 -24.11 5.89
C ILE A 343 10.32 -25.59 5.51
N PRO A 344 10.14 -26.54 6.45
CA PRO A 344 10.14 -27.98 6.13
C PRO A 344 9.16 -28.36 5.03
N ASN A 345 9.57 -29.30 4.17
CA ASN A 345 8.75 -29.71 3.02
C ASN A 345 7.44 -30.41 3.43
N GLU A 346 7.38 -30.97 4.61
CA GLU A 346 6.21 -31.63 5.19
C GLU A 346 5.12 -30.67 5.72
N TRP A 347 5.44 -29.36 5.86
CA TRP A 347 4.49 -28.37 6.35
C TRP A 347 3.56 -27.91 5.22
N ASN A 348 2.33 -28.33 5.21
CA ASN A 348 1.32 -27.89 4.24
C ASN A 348 0.63 -26.59 4.66
N TYR A 349 0.49 -26.38 5.97
CA TYR A 349 -0.04 -25.16 6.58
C TYR A 349 0.89 -24.70 7.69
N VAL A 350 0.98 -23.41 7.86
CA VAL A 350 1.84 -22.77 8.86
C VAL A 350 1.02 -21.79 9.68
N ARG A 351 1.06 -21.93 10.99
CA ARG A 351 0.65 -20.88 11.90
C ARG A 351 1.84 -19.96 12.14
N THR A 352 1.65 -18.67 11.89
CA THR A 352 2.60 -17.62 12.21
C THR A 352 2.10 -16.83 13.41
N GLU A 353 3.01 -16.36 14.26
CA GLU A 353 2.72 -15.54 15.42
C GLU A 353 3.83 -14.51 15.61
N GLN A 354 3.47 -13.23 15.70
CA GLN A 354 4.36 -12.15 16.11
C GLN A 354 3.58 -11.15 16.96
N ASN A 355 4.08 -10.85 18.17
CA ASN A 355 3.47 -9.87 19.08
C ASN A 355 1.96 -10.06 19.30
N GLY A 356 1.52 -11.31 19.44
CA GLY A 356 0.11 -11.67 19.64
C GLY A 356 -0.75 -11.67 18.37
N VAL A 357 -0.24 -11.21 17.23
CA VAL A 357 -0.91 -11.35 15.93
C VAL A 357 -0.66 -12.77 15.41
N ILE A 358 -1.72 -13.49 15.12
CA ILE A 358 -1.69 -14.87 14.67
C ILE A 358 -2.32 -14.94 13.29
N ASP A 359 -1.68 -15.71 12.39
CA ASP A 359 -2.22 -16.03 11.08
C ASP A 359 -2.00 -17.50 10.75
N THR A 360 -2.84 -18.06 9.90
CA THR A 360 -2.68 -19.45 9.39
C THR A 360 -2.64 -19.40 7.87
N LEU A 361 -1.51 -19.82 7.31
CA LEU A 361 -1.15 -19.61 5.92
C LEU A 361 -0.92 -20.94 5.20
N THR A 362 -1.27 -20.98 3.92
CA THR A 362 -0.80 -22.03 3.03
C THR A 362 0.64 -21.83 2.65
N THR A 363 1.25 -22.92 2.28
CA THR A 363 2.63 -22.96 1.85
C THR A 363 2.74 -23.07 0.33
N ILE A 364 3.84 -22.63 -0.21
CA ILE A 364 4.12 -22.58 -1.64
C ILE A 364 5.29 -23.54 -1.93
N VAL A 365 5.11 -24.43 -2.89
CA VAL A 365 6.19 -25.31 -3.37
C VAL A 365 6.97 -24.56 -4.44
N THR A 366 8.28 -24.52 -4.29
CA THR A 366 9.23 -23.92 -5.22
C THR A 366 10.29 -24.94 -5.62
N ASP A 367 11.07 -24.68 -6.68
CA ASP A 367 12.19 -25.52 -7.09
C ASP A 367 13.25 -25.70 -6.00
N SER A 368 13.36 -24.74 -5.06
CA SER A 368 14.32 -24.76 -3.95
C SER A 368 13.77 -25.32 -2.64
N GLY A 369 12.53 -25.85 -2.64
CA GLY A 369 11.82 -26.38 -1.49
C GLY A 369 10.54 -25.60 -1.19
N ARG A 370 10.03 -25.75 0.03
CA ARG A 370 8.77 -25.15 0.45
C ARG A 370 9.00 -23.83 1.20
N VAL A 371 8.14 -22.86 0.92
CA VAL A 371 8.15 -21.54 1.57
C VAL A 371 6.74 -21.13 2.02
N VAL A 372 6.65 -20.20 2.94
CA VAL A 372 5.42 -19.50 3.28
C VAL A 372 5.63 -18.00 3.06
N LEU A 373 4.65 -17.33 2.46
CA LEU A 373 4.61 -15.87 2.38
C LEU A 373 3.88 -15.35 3.63
N THR A 374 4.56 -14.60 4.47
CA THR A 374 4.01 -14.06 5.71
C THR A 374 4.34 -12.58 5.87
N LYS A 375 3.68 -11.94 6.83
CA LYS A 375 4.00 -10.58 7.27
C LYS A 375 4.89 -10.63 8.51
N VAL A 376 5.80 -9.66 8.61
CA VAL A 376 6.67 -9.45 9.78
C VAL A 376 6.91 -7.96 9.95
N VAL A 377 6.83 -7.47 11.18
CA VAL A 377 7.16 -6.08 11.52
C VAL A 377 8.50 -6.09 12.23
N PRO A 378 9.52 -5.36 11.73
CA PRO A 378 10.79 -5.23 12.42
C PRO A 378 10.61 -4.76 13.86
N ASP A 379 11.49 -5.20 14.78
CA ASP A 379 11.53 -4.81 16.20
C ASP A 379 10.26 -5.08 17.03
N LYS A 380 9.27 -5.78 16.47
CA LYS A 380 8.03 -6.17 17.19
C LYS A 380 8.10 -7.58 17.81
N GLY A 381 9.31 -8.09 18.05
CA GLY A 381 9.54 -9.38 18.66
C GLY A 381 9.65 -10.52 17.64
N ILE A 382 9.84 -11.72 18.17
CA ILE A 382 10.15 -12.91 17.38
C ILE A 382 8.95 -13.36 16.56
N LEU A 383 9.16 -13.53 15.25
CA LEU A 383 8.25 -14.24 14.37
C LEU A 383 8.41 -15.75 14.63
N LYS A 384 7.33 -16.40 15.06
CA LYS A 384 7.25 -17.85 15.28
C LYS A 384 6.46 -18.51 14.17
N LEU A 385 6.96 -19.62 13.66
CA LEU A 385 6.26 -20.44 12.67
C LEU A 385 6.18 -21.87 13.20
N THR A 386 4.98 -22.45 13.17
CA THR A 386 4.70 -23.84 13.57
C THR A 386 3.86 -24.54 12.51
N PRO A 387 4.04 -25.87 12.32
CA PRO A 387 3.17 -26.62 11.42
C PRO A 387 1.75 -26.68 11.99
N VAL A 388 0.76 -26.62 11.11
CA VAL A 388 -0.62 -26.91 11.43
C VAL A 388 -0.98 -28.25 10.81
N THR A 389 -1.38 -29.20 11.65
CA THR A 389 -1.97 -30.46 11.17
C THR A 389 -3.47 -30.26 11.16
N PRO A 390 -4.16 -30.37 10.01
CA PRO A 390 -5.61 -30.30 10.00
C PRO A 390 -6.16 -31.44 10.85
N THR A 391 -6.79 -31.13 11.98
CA THR A 391 -7.61 -32.11 12.69
C THR A 391 -8.93 -32.25 11.93
N ALA A 392 -9.41 -33.46 11.74
CA ALA A 392 -10.54 -33.80 10.88
C ALA A 392 -11.91 -33.19 11.30
N VAL A 393 -11.94 -32.18 12.14
CA VAL A 393 -13.15 -31.57 12.73
C VAL A 393 -13.16 -30.03 12.73
N GLU A 394 -12.09 -29.38 12.27
CA GLU A 394 -12.10 -27.89 12.17
C GLU A 394 -12.22 -27.49 10.71
N ASP A 395 -13.19 -26.63 10.47
CA ASP A 395 -13.58 -26.01 9.22
C ASP A 395 -12.47 -26.00 8.18
N GLU A 396 -12.75 -26.52 6.98
CA GLU A 396 -11.92 -26.32 5.79
C GLU A 396 -11.50 -24.85 5.77
N ILE A 397 -10.20 -24.57 5.97
CA ILE A 397 -9.65 -23.25 5.70
C ILE A 397 -9.77 -23.10 4.18
N GLN A 398 -10.91 -22.56 3.75
CA GLN A 398 -11.17 -22.33 2.33
C GLN A 398 -10.37 -21.12 1.91
N PHE A 399 -9.31 -21.39 1.13
CA PHE A 399 -8.59 -20.32 0.47
C PHE A 399 -9.52 -19.63 -0.52
N VAL A 400 -9.66 -18.34 -0.31
CA VAL A 400 -10.41 -17.48 -1.21
C VAL A 400 -9.45 -17.04 -2.33
N ASP A 401 -9.46 -17.79 -3.43
CA ASP A 401 -8.67 -17.52 -4.62
C ASP A 401 -9.46 -16.82 -5.74
N LYS A 402 -10.79 -16.73 -5.58
CA LYS A 402 -11.72 -16.12 -6.54
C LYS A 402 -12.87 -15.43 -5.82
N PHE A 403 -13.49 -14.48 -6.52
CA PHE A 403 -14.80 -13.98 -6.10
C PHE A 403 -15.87 -15.03 -6.31
N GLU A 404 -16.76 -15.20 -5.35
CA GLU A 404 -17.92 -16.08 -5.49
C GLU A 404 -19.02 -15.66 -4.52
N LEU A 405 -20.23 -15.51 -5.05
CA LEU A 405 -21.44 -15.38 -4.27
C LEU A 405 -22.15 -16.74 -4.22
N PHE A 406 -22.30 -17.32 -3.04
CA PHE A 406 -22.94 -18.63 -2.91
C PHE A 406 -24.46 -18.54 -2.92
N GLN A 407 -25.11 -19.63 -3.31
CA GLN A 407 -26.57 -19.74 -3.19
C GLN A 407 -26.96 -19.66 -1.71
N ASN A 408 -27.94 -18.82 -1.40
CA ASN A 408 -28.48 -18.72 -0.04
C ASN A 408 -29.06 -20.07 0.44
N TYR A 409 -28.90 -20.35 1.72
CA TYR A 409 -29.42 -21.57 2.32
C TYR A 409 -30.14 -21.29 3.65
N PRO A 410 -31.38 -21.83 3.84
CA PRO A 410 -32.17 -22.55 2.86
C PRO A 410 -32.68 -21.69 1.71
N ASN A 411 -32.98 -22.30 0.54
CA ASN A 411 -33.67 -21.70 -0.58
C ASN A 411 -34.57 -22.76 -1.25
N PRO A 412 -35.91 -22.68 -1.20
CA PRO A 412 -36.69 -21.56 -0.62
C PRO A 412 -36.50 -21.38 0.89
N PHE A 413 -36.78 -20.15 1.39
CA PHE A 413 -36.61 -19.82 2.81
C PHE A 413 -37.90 -19.28 3.46
N ASN A 414 -38.01 -19.40 4.80
CA ASN A 414 -39.14 -18.89 5.58
C ASN A 414 -38.76 -18.66 7.05
N PRO A 415 -38.77 -17.47 7.61
CA PRO A 415 -38.50 -16.19 6.94
C PRO A 415 -36.98 -15.89 6.89
N ARG A 416 -36.14 -16.86 7.27
CA ARG A 416 -34.69 -16.68 7.45
C ARG A 416 -33.89 -17.50 6.45
N THR A 417 -32.80 -16.89 5.98
CA THR A 417 -31.79 -17.56 5.15
C THR A 417 -30.41 -17.00 5.45
N LYS A 418 -29.38 -17.81 5.18
CA LYS A 418 -27.98 -17.40 5.25
C LYS A 418 -27.46 -17.17 3.84
N ILE A 419 -26.83 -16.02 3.61
CA ILE A 419 -26.11 -15.70 2.37
C ILE A 419 -24.62 -15.71 2.69
N SER A 420 -23.86 -16.42 1.85
CA SER A 420 -22.41 -16.53 2.00
C SER A 420 -21.73 -16.06 0.72
N TRP A 421 -20.53 -15.49 0.85
CA TRP A 421 -19.70 -15.07 -0.28
C TRP A 421 -18.23 -15.12 0.10
N GLN A 422 -17.38 -15.03 -0.93
CA GLN A 422 -15.94 -14.91 -0.74
C GLN A 422 -15.35 -13.82 -1.63
N SER A 423 -14.30 -13.17 -1.11
CA SER A 423 -13.52 -12.16 -1.81
C SER A 423 -12.03 -12.44 -1.66
N PRO A 424 -11.29 -12.57 -2.77
CA PRO A 424 -9.83 -12.76 -2.72
C PRO A 424 -9.05 -11.47 -2.41
N VAL A 425 -9.76 -10.34 -2.33
CA VAL A 425 -9.16 -9.02 -2.08
C VAL A 425 -9.85 -8.31 -0.93
N SER A 426 -9.08 -7.52 -0.20
CA SER A 426 -9.59 -6.57 0.78
C SER A 426 -10.17 -5.36 0.04
N SER A 427 -11.45 -5.06 0.23
CA SER A 427 -12.16 -4.00 -0.47
C SER A 427 -13.43 -3.58 0.25
N TRP A 428 -14.02 -2.46 -0.17
CA TRP A 428 -15.40 -2.13 0.18
C TRP A 428 -16.33 -3.14 -0.46
N GLN A 429 -17.25 -3.72 0.33
CA GLN A 429 -18.17 -4.75 -0.11
C GLN A 429 -19.61 -4.33 0.18
N THR A 430 -20.47 -4.43 -0.82
CA THR A 430 -21.91 -4.26 -0.63
C THR A 430 -22.65 -5.54 -0.96
N LEU A 431 -23.60 -5.91 -0.11
CA LEU A 431 -24.54 -6.99 -0.35
C LEU A 431 -25.95 -6.46 -0.14
N LYS A 432 -26.72 -6.38 -1.21
CA LYS A 432 -28.06 -5.80 -1.20
C LYS A 432 -29.11 -6.79 -1.71
N VAL A 433 -30.34 -6.63 -1.23
CA VAL A 433 -31.49 -7.45 -1.61
C VAL A 433 -32.47 -6.57 -2.42
N TYR A 434 -33.00 -7.16 -3.50
CA TYR A 434 -33.92 -6.48 -4.42
C TYR A 434 -35.19 -7.32 -4.65
N ASP A 435 -36.30 -6.67 -4.91
CA ASP A 435 -37.50 -7.30 -5.43
C ASP A 435 -37.40 -7.56 -6.94
N VAL A 436 -38.46 -8.15 -7.55
CA VAL A 436 -38.51 -8.45 -8.98
C VAL A 436 -38.58 -7.21 -9.87
N LEU A 437 -38.91 -6.04 -9.31
CA LEU A 437 -38.96 -4.76 -10.01
C LEU A 437 -37.64 -4.01 -9.95
N GLY A 438 -36.64 -4.57 -9.19
CA GLY A 438 -35.33 -3.94 -8.97
C GLY A 438 -35.30 -2.92 -7.82
N ASN A 439 -36.36 -2.80 -7.03
CA ASN A 439 -36.36 -1.95 -5.85
C ASN A 439 -35.53 -2.59 -4.74
N GLU A 440 -34.68 -1.80 -4.08
CA GLU A 440 -33.90 -2.25 -2.94
C GLU A 440 -34.83 -2.56 -1.74
N VAL A 441 -34.73 -3.80 -1.24
CA VAL A 441 -35.49 -4.30 -0.09
C VAL A 441 -34.66 -4.20 1.20
N ALA A 442 -33.37 -4.44 1.10
CA ALA A 442 -32.44 -4.36 2.24
C ALA A 442 -31.01 -4.21 1.77
N THR A 443 -30.20 -3.45 2.52
CA THR A 443 -28.74 -3.50 2.50
C THR A 443 -28.28 -4.36 3.66
N LEU A 444 -27.59 -5.47 3.35
CA LEU A 444 -27.11 -6.43 4.35
C LEU A 444 -25.66 -6.18 4.77
N VAL A 445 -24.86 -5.68 3.83
CA VAL A 445 -23.46 -5.31 4.03
C VAL A 445 -23.20 -4.05 3.20
N ASP A 446 -22.50 -3.10 3.79
CA ASP A 446 -21.98 -1.90 3.13
C ASP A 446 -20.78 -1.39 3.96
N GLU A 447 -19.65 -2.15 3.86
CA GLU A 447 -18.47 -1.87 4.67
C GLU A 447 -17.19 -2.41 4.02
N TYR A 448 -16.04 -1.89 4.43
CA TYR A 448 -14.75 -2.44 4.06
C TYR A 448 -14.49 -3.78 4.76
N LYS A 449 -14.17 -4.81 3.99
CA LYS A 449 -13.82 -6.13 4.51
C LYS A 449 -12.47 -6.60 3.95
N PRO A 450 -11.63 -7.26 4.79
CA PRO A 450 -10.43 -7.95 4.32
C PRO A 450 -10.74 -9.03 3.27
N ALA A 451 -9.73 -9.56 2.58
CA ALA A 451 -9.88 -10.79 1.81
C ALA A 451 -10.33 -11.93 2.74
N GLY A 452 -11.30 -12.74 2.30
CA GLY A 452 -11.84 -13.80 3.15
C GLY A 452 -13.20 -14.33 2.70
N MET A 453 -13.73 -15.29 3.47
CA MET A 453 -15.08 -15.80 3.34
C MET A 453 -15.99 -15.17 4.39
N TYR A 454 -17.19 -14.80 3.97
CA TYR A 454 -18.16 -14.09 4.78
C TYR A 454 -19.53 -14.72 4.70
N ASN A 455 -20.33 -14.47 5.70
CA ASN A 455 -21.75 -14.80 5.68
C ASN A 455 -22.56 -13.79 6.50
N VAL A 456 -23.83 -13.65 6.11
CA VAL A 456 -24.81 -12.84 6.82
C VAL A 456 -26.14 -13.57 6.89
N GLN A 457 -26.82 -13.45 8.01
CA GLN A 457 -28.18 -13.96 8.14
C GLN A 457 -29.17 -12.88 7.70
N PHE A 458 -30.00 -13.21 6.72
CA PHE A 458 -31.09 -12.36 6.28
C PHE A 458 -32.41 -12.88 6.81
N THR A 459 -33.24 -11.98 7.33
CA THR A 459 -34.59 -12.28 7.81
C THR A 459 -35.56 -11.34 7.16
N MET A 460 -36.54 -11.87 6.46
CA MET A 460 -37.62 -11.08 5.91
C MET A 460 -38.67 -10.80 6.98
N HIS A 461 -38.87 -9.53 7.32
CA HIS A 461 -39.82 -9.14 8.38
C HIS A 461 -41.27 -9.24 7.91
N ASN A 462 -42.16 -9.73 8.80
CA ASN A 462 -43.59 -9.87 8.51
C ASN A 462 -44.23 -8.48 8.31
N GLY A 463 -44.89 -8.33 7.17
CA GLY A 463 -45.68 -7.12 6.82
C GLY A 463 -45.16 -6.32 5.61
N GLN A 464 -43.93 -6.50 5.22
CA GLN A 464 -43.33 -5.71 4.11
C GLN A 464 -43.16 -6.46 2.80
N SER A 465 -43.34 -7.79 2.77
CA SER A 465 -43.03 -8.59 1.57
C SER A 465 -43.95 -9.79 1.46
N SER A 466 -44.38 -10.12 0.23
CA SER A 466 -45.15 -11.30 -0.15
C SER A 466 -44.26 -12.48 -0.46
N SER A 467 -44.78 -13.74 -0.34
CA SER A 467 -44.12 -14.91 -0.94
C SER A 467 -43.79 -14.60 -2.41
N GLY A 468 -42.59 -14.95 -2.83
CA GLY A 468 -42.14 -14.62 -4.19
C GLY A 468 -40.65 -14.71 -4.38
N ILE A 469 -40.21 -14.23 -5.54
CA ILE A 469 -38.82 -14.21 -5.98
C ILE A 469 -38.19 -12.88 -5.54
N TYR A 470 -36.98 -12.99 -5.00
CA TYR A 470 -36.09 -11.87 -4.66
C TYR A 470 -34.71 -12.15 -5.26
N PHE A 471 -33.90 -11.10 -5.41
CA PHE A 471 -32.52 -11.19 -5.84
C PHE A 471 -31.63 -10.60 -4.76
N TYR A 472 -30.44 -11.16 -4.58
CA TYR A 472 -29.39 -10.52 -3.80
C TYR A 472 -28.16 -10.36 -4.68
N GLN A 473 -27.49 -9.23 -4.52
CA GLN A 473 -26.35 -8.82 -5.32
C GLN A 473 -25.18 -8.48 -4.41
N LEU A 474 -24.05 -9.13 -4.67
CA LEU A 474 -22.75 -8.79 -4.11
C LEU A 474 -22.02 -7.88 -5.09
N ARG A 475 -21.46 -6.78 -4.58
CA ARG A 475 -20.52 -5.94 -5.29
C ARG A 475 -19.24 -5.80 -4.48
N VAL A 476 -18.08 -6.02 -5.14
CA VAL A 476 -16.74 -5.87 -4.58
C VAL A 476 -15.88 -5.22 -5.67
N GLY A 477 -15.71 -3.90 -5.59
CA GLY A 477 -15.14 -3.13 -6.70
C GLY A 477 -15.97 -3.32 -7.98
N ASN A 478 -15.35 -3.78 -9.05
CA ASN A 478 -16.04 -4.06 -10.33
C ASN A 478 -16.65 -5.47 -10.42
N PHE A 479 -16.34 -6.35 -9.45
CA PHE A 479 -17.03 -7.63 -9.40
C PHE A 479 -18.46 -7.44 -8.96
N ILE A 480 -19.41 -7.92 -9.78
CA ILE A 480 -20.85 -7.93 -9.47
C ILE A 480 -21.40 -9.31 -9.78
N GLU A 481 -21.99 -9.93 -8.80
CA GLU A 481 -22.72 -11.20 -8.97
C GLU A 481 -24.09 -11.12 -8.28
N SER A 482 -25.11 -11.59 -8.97
CA SER A 482 -26.48 -11.63 -8.44
C SER A 482 -27.02 -13.05 -8.44
N LYS A 483 -27.75 -13.41 -7.39
CA LYS A 483 -28.43 -14.71 -7.28
C LYS A 483 -29.88 -14.55 -6.89
N LYS A 484 -30.68 -15.51 -7.31
CA LYS A 484 -32.12 -15.57 -7.01
C LYS A 484 -32.36 -16.32 -5.71
N MET A 485 -33.29 -15.83 -4.88
CA MET A 485 -33.83 -16.52 -3.72
C MET A 485 -35.37 -16.51 -3.73
N ILE A 486 -35.99 -17.50 -3.06
CA ILE A 486 -37.43 -17.68 -3.05
C ILE A 486 -37.91 -17.64 -1.59
N LEU A 487 -38.79 -16.68 -1.28
CA LEU A 487 -39.49 -16.62 0.00
C LEU A 487 -40.79 -17.42 -0.08
N LEU A 488 -40.97 -18.33 0.86
CA LEU A 488 -42.25 -19.04 1.09
C LEU A 488 -42.77 -18.58 2.46
N LYS A 489 -43.98 -18.04 2.51
CA LYS A 489 -44.69 -17.78 3.77
C LYS A 489 -45.64 -18.91 4.08
#